data_7e8685d1f8e85fac133a6e6f4e79ebc8
#
_entry.id   7e8685d1f8e85fac133a6e6f4e79ebc8
#
_cell.length_a   1.000
_cell.length_b   1.000
_cell.length_c   1.000
_cell.angle_alpha   90.00
_cell.angle_beta   90.00
_cell.angle_gamma   90.00
#
_symmetry.space_group_name_H-M   'P 1'
#
loop_
_entity.id
_entity.type
_entity.pdbx_description
1 polymer ?
#
loop_
_entity_poly.entity_id
_entity_poly.type
_entity_poly.pdbx_seq_one_letter_code
_entity_poly.pdbx_strand_id
1 'polypeptide(L)'
;MKNKFFKKLISLVLCLCIMAFCTVVVFAKGEKKSDYPFIYVHGMCGWGDGAPQEENRPYWGTQPENNVMTYLRAQGYTVHNPTVGGYSSAWDRACELYAQLTGTVVDYGAAHSKECDHDRFGRDYTVRATMGKAWNLESPLNFVGHSFGGETIRLLASLLAYGDETEMKAATENCSELFKGGHEKGIRSITAISSPHNGSTASNYVADTYLPAFLMIFMLHSKCVSGKSANDLMLDQWGISKDPISGEKAKLNPFACIKIAFSNDHCGYDLIVQGAEKLNKKIKMVKSAYYFSYTACITEDTKLGYTKLNKDCDVFEPFLISSPLISASVNMFIGGKYIDKSWGANDGLVPLKSALYPFDEDHITYDETRSIIPGVWYVMPTIYGDAHYDFCNAADEKAFGSRQGFFDFYTDLSELICNI
;
A
#
# COMPACT_ATOMS: atom_id res chain seq x y z
N MET A 1 54.38 -39.16 -24.22
CA MET A 1 54.13 -37.76 -24.56
C MET A 1 52.68 -37.50 -24.98
N LYS A 2 52.02 -38.33 -25.78
CA LYS A 2 50.62 -38.11 -26.24
C LYS A 2 49.56 -38.00 -25.14
N ASN A 3 49.69 -38.74 -24.03
CA ASN A 3 48.70 -38.72 -22.95
C ASN A 3 48.69 -37.44 -22.07
N LYS A 4 49.81 -36.72 -21.97
CA LYS A 4 49.86 -35.44 -21.23
C LYS A 4 49.29 -34.29 -22.06
N PHE A 5 49.43 -34.33 -23.38
CA PHE A 5 48.88 -33.33 -24.29
C PHE A 5 47.35 -33.44 -24.33
N PHE A 6 46.81 -34.67 -24.41
CA PHE A 6 45.35 -34.89 -24.41
C PHE A 6 44.67 -34.48 -23.10
N LYS A 7 45.30 -34.72 -21.95
CA LYS A 7 44.78 -34.26 -20.64
C LYS A 7 44.77 -32.73 -20.53
N LYS A 8 45.79 -32.06 -21.05
CA LYS A 8 45.84 -30.58 -21.07
C LYS A 8 44.80 -29.99 -22.02
N LEU A 9 44.52 -30.63 -23.15
CA LEU A 9 43.53 -30.18 -24.12
C LEU A 9 42.11 -30.35 -23.53
N ILE A 10 41.80 -31.47 -22.85
CA ILE A 10 40.53 -31.70 -22.17
C ILE A 10 40.34 -30.68 -21.04
N SER A 11 41.38 -30.41 -20.24
CA SER A 11 41.31 -29.41 -19.16
C SER A 11 41.06 -27.99 -19.70
N LEU A 12 41.68 -27.64 -20.84
CA LEU A 12 41.48 -26.34 -21.49
C LEU A 12 40.04 -26.21 -22.05
N VAL A 13 39.56 -27.28 -22.71
CA VAL A 13 38.17 -27.30 -23.22
C VAL A 13 37.15 -27.23 -22.06
N LEU A 14 37.39 -27.96 -20.95
CA LEU A 14 36.52 -27.88 -19.75
C LEU A 14 36.53 -26.49 -19.12
N CYS A 15 37.71 -25.83 -19.03
CA CYS A 15 37.83 -24.45 -18.57
C CYS A 15 37.12 -23.45 -19.50
N LEU A 16 37.21 -23.64 -20.82
CA LEU A 16 36.50 -22.81 -21.79
C LEU A 16 34.97 -23.05 -21.73
N CYS A 17 34.52 -24.29 -21.52
CA CYS A 17 33.12 -24.57 -21.32
C CYS A 17 32.59 -23.99 -19.98
N ILE A 18 33.38 -24.07 -18.91
CA ILE A 18 33.01 -23.46 -17.62
C ILE A 18 32.99 -21.92 -17.74
N MET A 19 33.91 -21.30 -18.46
CA MET A 19 33.88 -19.85 -18.74
C MET A 19 32.76 -19.47 -19.69
N ALA A 20 32.33 -20.31 -20.61
CA ALA A 20 31.15 -20.08 -21.46
C ALA A 20 29.82 -20.27 -20.69
N PHE A 21 29.79 -21.10 -19.62
CA PHE A 21 28.66 -21.25 -18.72
C PHE A 21 28.64 -20.22 -17.59
N CYS A 22 29.77 -19.55 -17.33
CA CYS A 22 29.80 -18.31 -16.55
C CYS A 22 29.52 -17.10 -17.46
N THR A 23 28.55 -17.19 -18.34
CA THR A 23 27.83 -15.99 -18.78
C THR A 23 27.18 -15.46 -17.53
N VAL A 24 27.84 -14.50 -16.89
CA VAL A 24 27.17 -13.50 -16.07
C VAL A 24 25.96 -13.11 -16.90
N VAL A 25 24.77 -13.47 -16.42
CA VAL A 25 23.54 -12.86 -16.91
C VAL A 25 23.66 -11.41 -16.46
N VAL A 26 24.37 -10.63 -17.25
CA VAL A 26 24.25 -9.18 -17.25
C VAL A 26 22.83 -9.03 -17.74
N PHE A 27 21.89 -8.85 -16.80
CA PHE A 27 20.63 -8.29 -17.15
C PHE A 27 20.98 -6.99 -17.87
N ALA A 28 20.83 -6.98 -19.19
CA ALA A 28 20.88 -5.76 -19.94
C ALA A 28 19.92 -4.83 -19.22
N LYS A 29 20.44 -3.72 -18.68
CA LYS A 29 19.60 -2.71 -18.06
C LYS A 29 18.62 -2.31 -19.16
N GLY A 30 17.35 -2.72 -19.03
CA GLY A 30 16.34 -2.43 -20.03
C GLY A 30 16.36 -0.93 -20.36
N GLU A 31 16.05 -0.55 -21.57
CA GLU A 31 15.86 0.86 -21.88
C GLU A 31 14.89 1.46 -20.85
N LYS A 32 15.23 2.64 -20.34
CA LYS A 32 14.43 3.33 -19.32
C LYS A 32 13.04 3.59 -19.89
N LYS A 33 12.03 2.91 -19.36
CA LYS A 33 10.64 2.99 -19.83
C LYS A 33 9.87 4.19 -19.26
N SER A 34 10.32 4.81 -18.17
CA SER A 34 9.64 5.96 -17.56
C SER A 34 10.64 6.96 -17.00
N ASP A 35 10.38 8.25 -17.22
CA ASP A 35 11.10 9.34 -16.58
C ASP A 35 10.66 9.58 -15.15
N TYR A 36 9.49 9.06 -14.76
CA TYR A 36 8.87 9.27 -13.46
C TYR A 36 8.86 7.98 -12.65
N PRO A 37 9.53 7.96 -11.47
CA PRO A 37 9.52 6.79 -10.60
C PRO A 37 8.13 6.41 -10.11
N PHE A 38 7.93 5.12 -9.85
CA PHE A 38 6.75 4.57 -9.19
C PHE A 38 7.04 4.30 -7.72
N ILE A 39 6.14 4.73 -6.85
CA ILE A 39 6.19 4.50 -5.41
C ILE A 39 5.01 3.59 -5.04
N TYR A 40 5.32 2.36 -4.68
CA TYR A 40 4.34 1.33 -4.31
C TYR A 40 4.13 1.32 -2.80
N VAL A 41 2.91 1.52 -2.34
CA VAL A 41 2.57 1.63 -0.92
C VAL A 41 1.65 0.50 -0.49
N HIS A 42 2.13 -0.32 0.44
CA HIS A 42 1.43 -1.47 0.96
C HIS A 42 0.17 -1.12 1.79
N GLY A 43 -0.72 -2.10 1.99
CA GLY A 43 -1.91 -1.98 2.81
C GLY A 43 -1.67 -2.15 4.32
N MET A 44 -2.75 -2.40 5.06
CA MET A 44 -2.72 -2.69 6.50
C MET A 44 -1.85 -3.93 6.78
N CYS A 45 -1.04 -3.86 7.84
CA CYS A 45 -0.10 -4.91 8.24
C CYS A 45 0.91 -5.32 7.16
N GLY A 46 1.04 -4.53 6.09
CA GLY A 46 2.02 -4.75 5.04
C GLY A 46 3.42 -4.24 5.39
N TRP A 47 4.33 -4.34 4.44
CA TRP A 47 5.73 -3.95 4.54
C TRP A 47 6.30 -3.66 3.15
N GLY A 48 7.54 -3.21 3.08
CA GLY A 48 8.28 -2.92 1.85
C GLY A 48 9.78 -2.83 2.11
N ASP A 49 10.47 -2.06 1.29
CA ASP A 49 11.92 -1.86 1.40
C ASP A 49 12.34 -1.46 2.81
N GLY A 50 13.42 -2.07 3.32
CA GLY A 50 13.94 -1.88 4.67
C GLY A 50 13.30 -2.76 5.74
N ALA A 51 12.20 -3.45 5.47
CA ALA A 51 11.65 -4.43 6.39
C ALA A 51 12.42 -5.75 6.33
N PRO A 52 12.71 -6.40 7.49
CA PRO A 52 13.53 -7.62 7.53
C PRO A 52 13.00 -8.78 6.70
N GLN A 53 11.70 -8.86 6.50
CA GLN A 53 11.06 -9.94 5.74
C GLN A 53 10.99 -9.69 4.23
N GLU A 54 11.20 -8.46 3.75
CA GLU A 54 11.00 -8.10 2.34
C GLU A 54 11.86 -8.94 1.40
N GLU A 55 13.08 -9.30 1.80
CA GLU A 55 13.98 -10.12 0.98
C GLU A 55 13.44 -11.54 0.73
N ASN A 56 12.88 -12.17 1.77
CA ASN A 56 12.45 -13.57 1.72
C ASN A 56 10.94 -13.72 1.47
N ARG A 57 10.17 -12.68 1.74
CA ARG A 57 8.73 -12.64 1.54
C ARG A 57 8.31 -11.22 1.16
N PRO A 58 8.55 -10.81 -0.09
CA PRO A 58 8.15 -9.49 -0.55
C PRO A 58 6.63 -9.30 -0.41
N TYR A 59 6.21 -8.10 -0.03
CA TYR A 59 4.77 -7.79 0.02
C TYR A 59 4.13 -7.93 -1.36
N TRP A 60 4.82 -7.45 -2.39
CA TRP A 60 4.37 -7.50 -3.77
C TRP A 60 4.89 -8.77 -4.45
N GLY A 61 4.16 -9.89 -4.27
CA GLY A 61 4.44 -11.17 -4.89
C GLY A 61 4.64 -12.36 -3.93
N THR A 62 4.74 -12.14 -2.63
CA THR A 62 4.85 -13.11 -1.51
C THR A 62 6.05 -14.07 -1.55
N GLN A 63 6.68 -14.27 -2.69
CA GLN A 63 7.87 -15.11 -2.88
C GLN A 63 8.95 -14.32 -3.62
N PRO A 64 10.26 -14.52 -3.33
CA PRO A 64 11.34 -13.78 -3.97
C PRO A 64 11.30 -13.82 -5.50
N GLU A 65 11.01 -14.98 -6.08
CA GLU A 65 10.90 -15.20 -7.52
C GLU A 65 9.66 -14.55 -8.14
N ASN A 66 8.70 -14.15 -7.32
CA ASN A 66 7.47 -13.49 -7.73
C ASN A 66 7.47 -11.99 -7.41
N ASN A 67 8.59 -11.44 -6.94
CA ASN A 67 8.71 -10.05 -6.52
C ASN A 67 8.45 -9.08 -7.69
N VAL A 68 7.32 -8.38 -7.64
CA VAL A 68 6.88 -7.39 -8.65
C VAL A 68 7.91 -6.27 -8.82
N MET A 69 8.51 -5.80 -7.72
CA MET A 69 9.49 -4.71 -7.79
C MET A 69 10.73 -5.14 -8.58
N THR A 70 11.20 -6.36 -8.34
CA THR A 70 12.33 -6.94 -9.08
C THR A 70 11.97 -7.14 -10.55
N TYR A 71 10.78 -7.64 -10.84
CA TYR A 71 10.28 -7.84 -12.19
C TYR A 71 10.19 -6.51 -12.96
N LEU A 72 9.56 -5.48 -12.40
CA LEU A 72 9.40 -4.18 -13.07
C LEU A 72 10.75 -3.48 -13.28
N ARG A 73 11.69 -3.58 -12.32
CA ARG A 73 13.05 -3.06 -12.47
C ARG A 73 13.77 -3.74 -13.66
N ALA A 74 13.58 -5.06 -13.83
CA ALA A 74 14.14 -5.79 -14.98
C ALA A 74 13.51 -5.35 -16.31
N GLN A 75 12.25 -4.87 -16.31
CA GLN A 75 11.57 -4.29 -17.47
C GLN A 75 11.98 -2.82 -17.76
N GLY A 76 12.84 -2.22 -16.92
CA GLY A 76 13.32 -0.84 -17.11
C GLY A 76 12.54 0.23 -16.38
N TYR A 77 11.58 -0.13 -15.51
CA TYR A 77 10.89 0.84 -14.66
C TYR A 77 11.73 1.19 -13.42
N THR A 78 11.62 2.44 -12.97
CA THR A 78 12.16 2.84 -11.67
C THR A 78 11.04 2.69 -10.64
N VAL A 79 11.17 1.72 -9.74
CA VAL A 79 10.14 1.40 -8.74
C VAL A 79 10.76 1.30 -7.35
N HIS A 80 10.03 1.80 -6.35
CA HIS A 80 10.36 1.76 -4.93
C HIS A 80 9.11 1.39 -4.12
N ASN A 81 9.28 0.69 -3.03
CA ASN A 81 8.19 0.22 -2.15
C ASN A 81 8.54 0.48 -0.67
N PRO A 82 8.52 1.75 -0.22
CA PRO A 82 8.86 2.10 1.16
C PRO A 82 7.93 1.41 2.16
N THR A 83 8.48 1.09 3.34
CA THR A 83 7.70 0.57 4.47
C THR A 83 7.14 1.71 5.30
N VAL A 84 5.83 1.78 5.47
CA VAL A 84 5.15 2.70 6.39
C VAL A 84 4.46 1.92 7.51
N GLY A 85 4.00 2.58 8.55
CA GLY A 85 3.41 1.93 9.71
C GLY A 85 2.28 0.98 9.33
N GLY A 86 2.45 -0.30 9.69
CA GLY A 86 1.49 -1.35 9.30
C GLY A 86 0.12 -1.19 9.95
N TYR A 87 0.05 -0.48 11.09
CA TYR A 87 -1.19 -0.20 11.81
C TYR A 87 -1.40 1.29 12.14
N SER A 88 -0.51 2.16 11.68
CA SER A 88 -0.65 3.63 11.81
C SER A 88 -1.86 4.13 11.01
N SER A 89 -2.39 5.29 11.39
CA SER A 89 -3.44 5.99 10.63
C SER A 89 -2.98 6.40 9.24
N ALA A 90 -3.89 6.78 8.38
CA ALA A 90 -3.56 7.33 7.06
C ALA A 90 -2.70 8.59 7.19
N TRP A 91 -2.93 9.42 8.23
CA TRP A 91 -2.16 10.61 8.53
C TRP A 91 -0.71 10.28 8.85
N ASP A 92 -0.48 9.42 9.83
CA ASP A 92 0.86 9.03 10.23
C ASP A 92 1.64 8.38 9.10
N ARG A 93 0.99 7.48 8.34
CA ARG A 93 1.57 6.83 7.17
C ARG A 93 1.94 7.83 6.06
N ALA A 94 1.14 8.88 5.86
CA ALA A 94 1.47 9.94 4.90
C ALA A 94 2.72 10.74 5.36
N CYS A 95 2.84 11.04 6.64
CA CYS A 95 4.01 11.69 7.23
C CYS A 95 5.28 10.81 7.11
N GLU A 96 5.15 9.52 7.39
CA GLU A 96 6.23 8.54 7.27
C GLU A 96 6.68 8.38 5.81
N LEU A 97 5.72 8.27 4.88
CA LEU A 97 6.02 8.17 3.45
C LEU A 97 6.73 9.44 2.94
N TYR A 98 6.24 10.60 3.32
CA TYR A 98 6.88 11.88 3.00
C TYR A 98 8.34 11.92 3.48
N ALA A 99 8.57 11.60 4.75
CA ALA A 99 9.91 11.62 5.34
C ALA A 99 10.88 10.65 4.65
N GLN A 100 10.42 9.46 4.28
CA GLN A 100 11.21 8.48 3.54
C GLN A 100 11.57 8.94 2.14
N LEU A 101 10.67 9.62 1.45
CA LEU A 101 10.93 10.14 0.10
C LEU A 101 11.85 11.35 0.13
N THR A 102 11.65 12.26 1.08
CA THR A 102 12.43 13.51 1.17
C THR A 102 13.74 13.38 1.95
N GLY A 103 13.96 12.24 2.64
CA GLY A 103 15.13 12.07 3.49
C GLY A 103 15.12 13.04 4.68
N THR A 104 14.02 13.07 5.43
CA THR A 104 13.86 13.93 6.61
C THR A 104 13.51 13.10 7.84
N VAL A 105 13.44 13.73 9.01
CA VAL A 105 12.82 13.12 10.20
C VAL A 105 11.30 13.14 10.00
N VAL A 106 10.62 12.06 10.40
CA VAL A 106 9.15 12.03 10.40
C VAL A 106 8.63 13.10 11.34
N ASP A 107 7.78 13.99 10.85
CA ASP A 107 7.03 14.98 11.62
C ASP A 107 5.54 14.71 11.44
N TYR A 108 4.91 14.18 12.48
CA TYR A 108 3.48 13.85 12.47
C TYR A 108 2.57 15.08 12.61
N GLY A 109 3.18 16.27 12.83
CA GLY A 109 2.48 17.53 13.02
C GLY A 109 2.31 17.90 14.50
N ALA A 110 2.39 19.20 14.79
CA ALA A 110 2.31 19.68 16.16
C ALA A 110 0.88 19.67 16.72
N ALA A 111 -0.13 19.90 15.87
CA ALA A 111 -1.53 19.86 16.26
C ALA A 111 -2.02 18.41 16.36
N HIS A 112 -1.72 17.59 15.34
CA HIS A 112 -2.11 16.19 15.29
C HIS A 112 -1.55 15.39 16.47
N SER A 113 -0.23 15.47 16.70
CA SER A 113 0.42 14.74 17.79
C SER A 113 -0.11 15.15 19.17
N LYS A 114 -0.47 16.41 19.34
CA LYS A 114 -1.11 16.91 20.57
C LYS A 114 -2.55 16.40 20.72
N GLU A 115 -3.33 16.38 19.62
CA GLU A 115 -4.71 15.87 19.61
C GLU A 115 -4.75 14.38 19.95
N CYS A 116 -3.82 13.60 19.36
CA CYS A 116 -3.74 12.15 19.53
C CYS A 116 -2.96 11.70 20.77
N ASP A 117 -2.26 12.61 21.45
CA ASP A 117 -1.43 12.35 22.64
C ASP A 117 -0.30 11.35 22.39
N HIS A 118 0.47 11.60 21.31
CA HIS A 118 1.69 10.85 20.97
C HIS A 118 2.85 11.80 20.61
N ASP A 119 4.06 11.26 20.39
CA ASP A 119 5.23 12.03 20.04
C ASP A 119 5.09 12.66 18.64
N ARG A 120 5.52 13.93 18.48
CA ARG A 120 5.48 14.64 17.21
C ARG A 120 6.46 14.08 16.19
N PHE A 121 7.64 13.66 16.64
CA PHE A 121 8.71 13.22 15.75
C PHE A 121 8.89 11.71 15.82
N GLY A 122 9.05 11.08 14.65
CA GLY A 122 9.30 9.66 14.48
C GLY A 122 10.71 9.38 13.97
N ARG A 123 10.85 8.39 13.08
CA ARG A 123 12.13 7.90 12.53
C ARG A 123 12.86 8.96 11.71
N ASP A 124 14.19 8.86 11.75
CA ASP A 124 15.10 9.69 10.96
C ASP A 124 15.48 8.99 9.66
N TYR A 125 15.14 9.63 8.53
CA TYR A 125 15.47 9.16 7.18
C TYR A 125 16.51 10.04 6.46
N THR A 126 17.17 10.97 7.17
CA THR A 126 18.14 11.92 6.57
C THR A 126 19.30 11.24 5.84
N VAL A 127 19.68 10.02 6.23
CA VAL A 127 20.77 9.24 5.61
C VAL A 127 20.28 8.01 4.85
N ARG A 128 18.96 7.83 4.71
CA ARG A 128 18.34 6.62 4.13
C ARG A 128 17.08 6.90 3.34
N ALA A 129 17.08 7.98 2.57
CA ALA A 129 15.97 8.27 1.67
C ALA A 129 15.71 7.09 0.72
N THR A 130 14.43 6.73 0.53
CA THR A 130 13.99 5.57 -0.25
C THR A 130 14.60 5.49 -1.65
N MET A 131 14.74 6.60 -2.34
CA MET A 131 15.32 6.66 -3.68
C MET A 131 16.85 6.80 -3.68
N GLY A 132 17.53 6.60 -2.53
CA GLY A 132 18.96 6.84 -2.37
C GLY A 132 19.37 8.32 -2.38
N LYS A 133 18.41 9.22 -2.55
CA LYS A 133 18.54 10.67 -2.48
C LYS A 133 17.21 11.30 -2.08
N ALA A 134 17.26 12.49 -1.50
CA ALA A 134 16.06 13.27 -1.20
C ALA A 134 15.22 13.53 -2.47
N TRP A 135 13.92 13.33 -2.36
CA TRP A 135 12.98 13.68 -3.40
C TRP A 135 12.91 15.20 -3.57
N ASN A 136 13.05 15.66 -4.80
CA ASN A 136 12.69 17.02 -5.15
C ASN A 136 11.17 17.08 -5.39
N LEU A 137 10.46 17.82 -4.55
CA LEU A 137 9.00 17.93 -4.56
C LEU A 137 8.42 18.49 -5.88
N GLU A 138 9.24 19.06 -6.76
CA GLU A 138 8.87 19.48 -8.11
C GLU A 138 9.04 18.36 -9.16
N SER A 139 9.64 17.22 -8.77
CA SER A 139 9.86 16.07 -9.67
C SER A 139 8.70 15.10 -9.57
N PRO A 140 7.90 14.92 -10.65
CA PRO A 140 6.70 14.09 -10.59
C PRO A 140 6.97 12.63 -10.22
N LEU A 141 6.14 12.06 -9.34
CA LEU A 141 6.11 10.65 -8.99
C LEU A 141 4.76 10.03 -9.34
N ASN A 142 4.77 8.73 -9.65
CA ASN A 142 3.59 7.90 -9.78
C ASN A 142 3.40 7.11 -8.48
N PHE A 143 2.27 7.24 -7.83
CA PHE A 143 1.96 6.51 -6.61
C PHE A 143 1.00 5.36 -6.88
N VAL A 144 1.30 4.18 -6.36
CA VAL A 144 0.45 2.98 -6.47
C VAL A 144 0.21 2.46 -5.05
N GLY A 145 -1.03 2.46 -4.59
CA GLY A 145 -1.41 2.00 -3.27
C GLY A 145 -2.33 0.79 -3.32
N HIS A 146 -1.96 -0.29 -2.63
CA HIS A 146 -2.84 -1.44 -2.44
C HIS A 146 -3.59 -1.32 -1.12
N SER A 147 -4.88 -1.64 -1.14
CA SER A 147 -5.69 -1.64 0.09
C SER A 147 -5.59 -0.27 0.79
N PHE A 148 -5.32 -0.23 2.09
CA PHE A 148 -5.13 1.01 2.86
C PHE A 148 -3.97 1.90 2.35
N GLY A 149 -3.10 1.37 1.47
CA GLY A 149 -2.10 2.17 0.76
C GLY A 149 -2.70 3.25 -0.13
N GLY A 150 -3.91 3.02 -0.68
CA GLY A 150 -4.63 4.01 -1.48
C GLY A 150 -5.04 5.25 -0.68
N GLU A 151 -5.55 5.09 0.54
CA GLU A 151 -5.88 6.20 1.43
C GLU A 151 -4.62 6.97 1.84
N THR A 152 -3.52 6.24 2.10
CA THR A 152 -2.21 6.83 2.45
C THR A 152 -1.72 7.78 1.34
N ILE A 153 -1.69 7.31 0.08
CA ILE A 153 -1.17 8.11 -1.04
C ILE A 153 -2.12 9.26 -1.42
N ARG A 154 -3.43 9.08 -1.26
CA ARG A 154 -4.41 10.15 -1.48
C ARG A 154 -4.24 11.28 -0.46
N LEU A 155 -4.06 10.93 0.82
CA LEU A 155 -3.84 11.92 1.86
C LEU A 155 -2.49 12.62 1.69
N LEU A 156 -1.41 11.88 1.40
CA LEU A 156 -0.11 12.47 1.08
C LEU A 156 -0.22 13.49 -0.05
N ALA A 157 -0.88 13.12 -1.15
CA ALA A 157 -1.07 14.01 -2.30
C ALA A 157 -1.86 15.27 -1.91
N SER A 158 -2.92 15.13 -1.12
CA SER A 158 -3.71 16.26 -0.62
C SER A 158 -2.87 17.20 0.24
N LEU A 159 -2.08 16.67 1.17
CA LEU A 159 -1.19 17.47 2.03
C LEU A 159 -0.09 18.18 1.23
N LEU A 160 0.53 17.49 0.28
CA LEU A 160 1.55 18.08 -0.60
C LEU A 160 0.99 19.23 -1.44
N ALA A 161 -0.23 19.10 -1.96
CA ALA A 161 -0.83 20.11 -2.81
C ALA A 161 -1.41 21.29 -2.02
N TYR A 162 -2.10 21.02 -0.92
CA TYR A 162 -2.93 22.01 -0.22
C TYR A 162 -2.48 22.32 1.20
N GLY A 163 -1.58 21.53 1.77
CA GLY A 163 -1.14 21.65 3.16
C GLY A 163 -2.23 21.37 4.19
N ASP A 164 -1.95 21.74 5.43
CA ASP A 164 -2.89 21.73 6.55
C ASP A 164 -2.78 23.01 7.38
N GLU A 165 -3.85 23.81 7.40
CA GLU A 165 -3.86 25.10 8.09
C GLU A 165 -3.71 24.96 9.61
N THR A 166 -4.17 23.86 10.18
CA THR A 166 -4.10 23.63 11.63
C THR A 166 -2.68 23.37 12.04
N GLU A 167 -1.95 22.57 11.26
CA GLU A 167 -0.52 22.30 11.47
C GLU A 167 0.32 23.56 11.26
N MET A 168 0.05 24.32 10.20
CA MET A 168 0.76 25.60 9.94
C MET A 168 0.57 26.59 11.08
N LYS A 169 -0.61 26.66 11.69
CA LYS A 169 -0.88 27.55 12.84
C LYS A 169 -0.25 27.03 14.14
N ALA A 170 -0.17 25.71 14.33
CA ALA A 170 0.39 25.10 15.54
C ALA A 170 1.93 25.13 15.57
N ALA A 171 2.59 25.07 14.42
CA ALA A 171 4.05 24.97 14.28
C ALA A 171 4.62 26.11 13.42
N THR A 172 4.48 27.36 13.88
CA THR A 172 4.83 28.56 13.10
C THR A 172 6.29 28.64 12.66
N GLU A 173 7.26 28.15 13.46
CA GLU A 173 8.70 28.25 13.15
C GLU A 173 9.30 26.98 12.54
N ASN A 174 8.71 25.81 12.82
CA ASN A 174 9.24 24.49 12.44
C ASN A 174 8.15 23.62 11.80
N CYS A 175 7.35 24.18 10.92
CA CYS A 175 6.34 23.43 10.19
C CYS A 175 6.99 22.61 9.07
N SER A 176 6.68 21.32 9.00
CA SER A 176 7.10 20.47 7.86
C SER A 176 6.61 21.04 6.53
N GLU A 177 7.41 20.96 5.48
CA GLU A 177 7.01 21.34 4.13
C GLU A 177 5.77 20.57 3.65
N LEU A 178 5.55 19.33 4.14
CA LEU A 178 4.35 18.54 3.88
C LEU A 178 3.07 19.32 4.18
N PHE A 179 3.06 20.07 5.28
CA PHE A 179 1.87 20.79 5.74
C PHE A 179 1.71 22.18 5.14
N LYS A 180 2.70 22.67 4.37
CA LYS A 180 2.64 23.99 3.73
C LYS A 180 1.88 23.99 2.41
N GLY A 181 1.85 22.85 1.72
CA GLY A 181 1.22 22.73 0.41
C GLY A 181 2.04 23.39 -0.72
N GLY A 182 1.44 23.46 -1.91
CA GLY A 182 2.06 24.08 -3.10
C GLY A 182 2.98 23.15 -3.88
N HIS A 183 2.97 21.85 -3.59
CA HIS A 183 3.82 20.83 -4.22
C HIS A 183 3.04 19.87 -5.14
N GLU A 184 1.94 20.33 -5.72
CA GLU A 184 1.10 19.50 -6.62
C GLU A 184 1.86 18.97 -7.85
N LYS A 185 2.90 19.64 -8.29
CA LYS A 185 3.75 19.20 -9.41
C LYS A 185 4.52 17.91 -9.13
N GLY A 186 4.76 17.61 -7.85
CA GLY A 186 5.39 16.36 -7.44
C GLY A 186 4.49 15.13 -7.61
N ILE A 187 3.22 15.32 -7.94
CA ILE A 187 2.23 14.26 -8.04
C ILE A 187 1.78 14.12 -9.48
N ARG A 188 2.19 13.03 -10.16
CA ARG A 188 1.76 12.75 -11.52
C ARG A 188 0.52 11.88 -11.55
N SER A 189 0.54 10.74 -10.85
CA SER A 189 -0.60 9.83 -10.82
C SER A 189 -0.80 9.18 -9.45
N ILE A 190 -2.04 8.85 -9.15
CA ILE A 190 -2.52 8.11 -8.00
C ILE A 190 -3.26 6.89 -8.51
N THR A 191 -2.75 5.70 -8.24
CA THR A 191 -3.38 4.43 -8.59
C THR A 191 -3.75 3.68 -7.31
N ALA A 192 -5.03 3.45 -7.12
CA ALA A 192 -5.57 2.70 -6.00
C ALA A 192 -5.95 1.27 -6.44
N ILE A 193 -5.43 0.27 -5.76
CA ILE A 193 -5.71 -1.15 -6.03
C ILE A 193 -6.50 -1.70 -4.84
N SER A 194 -7.74 -2.09 -5.05
CA SER A 194 -8.65 -2.62 -4.00
C SER A 194 -8.67 -1.78 -2.72
N SER A 195 -8.62 -0.45 -2.87
CA SER A 195 -8.56 0.49 -1.75
C SER A 195 -9.94 0.80 -1.20
N PRO A 196 -10.14 0.71 0.12
CA PRO A 196 -11.44 0.95 0.75
C PRO A 196 -11.74 2.45 0.90
N HIS A 197 -11.82 3.18 -0.22
CA HIS A 197 -12.03 4.64 -0.26
C HIS A 197 -13.16 5.15 0.63
N ASN A 198 -14.19 4.33 0.82
CA ASN A 198 -15.37 4.67 1.63
C ASN A 198 -15.54 3.74 2.83
N GLY A 199 -14.45 3.05 3.22
CA GLY A 199 -14.39 2.10 4.31
C GLY A 199 -14.84 0.69 3.94
N SER A 200 -14.76 -0.21 4.89
CA SER A 200 -15.24 -1.58 4.79
C SER A 200 -16.20 -1.90 5.93
N THR A 201 -17.36 -2.41 5.59
CA THR A 201 -18.34 -2.86 6.61
C THR A 201 -17.79 -4.03 7.43
N ALA A 202 -16.87 -4.85 6.89
CA ALA A 202 -16.16 -5.87 7.67
C ALA A 202 -15.31 -5.24 8.79
N SER A 203 -14.69 -4.10 8.54
CA SER A 203 -13.88 -3.38 9.53
C SER A 203 -14.73 -2.88 10.70
N ASN A 204 -15.98 -2.50 10.48
CA ASN A 204 -16.88 -2.08 11.55
C ASN A 204 -17.14 -3.20 12.58
N TYR A 205 -17.12 -4.48 12.19
CA TYR A 205 -17.27 -5.58 13.14
C TYR A 205 -16.07 -5.76 14.08
N VAL A 206 -14.89 -5.31 13.66
CA VAL A 206 -13.63 -5.56 14.37
C VAL A 206 -12.94 -4.30 14.92
N ALA A 207 -13.31 -3.11 14.48
CA ALA A 207 -12.63 -1.87 14.84
C ALA A 207 -13.56 -0.70 15.26
N ASP A 208 -14.89 -0.88 15.22
CA ASP A 208 -15.85 0.17 15.59
C ASP A 208 -15.97 0.37 17.12
N THR A 209 -15.37 -0.51 17.90
CA THR A 209 -15.32 -0.39 19.35
C THR A 209 -13.89 -0.55 19.88
N TYR A 210 -13.60 0.13 21.00
CA TYR A 210 -12.26 0.18 21.57
C TYR A 210 -11.69 -1.18 21.98
N LEU A 211 -12.50 -2.12 22.45
CA LEU A 211 -12.01 -3.41 22.93
C LEU A 211 -11.45 -4.28 21.79
N PRO A 212 -12.15 -4.52 20.67
CA PRO A 212 -11.57 -5.21 19.53
C PRO A 212 -10.35 -4.49 18.96
N ALA A 213 -10.36 -3.16 18.85
CA ALA A 213 -9.20 -2.39 18.39
C ALA A 213 -8.00 -2.62 19.31
N PHE A 214 -8.16 -2.51 20.63
CA PHE A 214 -7.13 -2.80 21.61
C PHE A 214 -6.59 -4.23 21.48
N LEU A 215 -7.48 -5.23 21.40
CA LEU A 215 -7.08 -6.63 21.28
C LEU A 215 -6.26 -6.87 20.00
N MET A 216 -6.63 -6.27 18.88
CA MET A 216 -5.90 -6.35 17.62
C MET A 216 -4.51 -5.76 17.77
N ILE A 217 -4.40 -4.51 18.26
CA ILE A 217 -3.13 -3.82 18.44
C ILE A 217 -2.22 -4.60 19.41
N PHE A 218 -2.77 -5.03 20.53
CA PHE A 218 -2.02 -5.78 21.55
C PHE A 218 -1.52 -7.11 21.01
N MET A 219 -2.33 -7.84 20.25
CA MET A 219 -1.94 -9.10 19.62
C MET A 219 -0.81 -8.89 18.62
N LEU A 220 -0.92 -7.91 17.74
CA LEU A 220 0.08 -7.59 16.73
C LEU A 220 1.39 -7.18 17.41
N HIS A 221 1.32 -6.26 18.36
CA HIS A 221 2.49 -5.80 19.12
C HIS A 221 3.18 -6.95 19.90
N SER A 222 2.40 -7.82 20.55
CA SER A 222 2.95 -8.98 21.27
C SER A 222 3.69 -9.93 20.34
N LYS A 223 3.23 -10.12 19.10
CA LYS A 223 3.92 -10.93 18.08
C LYS A 223 5.25 -10.30 17.68
N CYS A 224 5.30 -8.98 17.49
CA CYS A 224 6.53 -8.26 17.16
C CYS A 224 7.55 -8.36 18.29
N VAL A 225 7.15 -8.08 19.54
CA VAL A 225 8.05 -8.12 20.71
C VAL A 225 8.57 -9.54 20.99
N SER A 226 7.74 -10.57 20.77
CA SER A 226 8.14 -11.97 20.98
C SER A 226 9.00 -12.54 19.85
N GLY A 227 9.27 -11.79 18.80
CA GLY A 227 9.99 -12.24 17.61
C GLY A 227 9.23 -13.28 16.77
N LYS A 228 7.93 -13.45 17.01
CA LYS A 228 7.05 -14.31 16.21
C LYS A 228 6.53 -13.64 14.93
N SER A 229 6.72 -12.34 14.82
CA SER A 229 6.51 -11.57 13.61
C SER A 229 7.81 -10.86 13.26
N ALA A 230 8.22 -10.96 12.00
CA ALA A 230 9.32 -10.16 11.49
C ALA A 230 8.91 -8.71 11.22
N ASN A 231 7.60 -8.41 11.27
CA ASN A 231 7.09 -7.07 10.99
C ASN A 231 7.21 -6.19 12.22
N ASP A 232 7.90 -5.10 12.08
CA ASP A 232 7.79 -3.96 12.97
C ASP A 232 6.49 -3.19 12.62
N LEU A 233 5.72 -2.79 13.63
CA LEU A 233 4.49 -2.02 13.42
C LEU A 233 4.77 -0.56 13.08
N MET A 234 6.02 -0.10 13.28
CA MET A 234 6.44 1.31 13.08
C MET A 234 5.56 2.31 13.86
N LEU A 235 5.25 1.96 15.10
CA LEU A 235 4.47 2.81 16.02
C LEU A 235 5.41 3.52 17.00
N ASP A 236 6.46 4.16 16.45
CA ASP A 236 7.51 4.84 17.23
C ASP A 236 6.93 6.02 18.02
N GLN A 237 6.02 6.78 17.45
CA GLN A 237 5.32 7.91 18.08
C GLN A 237 4.54 7.50 19.34
N TRP A 238 4.17 6.24 19.45
CA TRP A 238 3.50 5.66 20.61
C TRP A 238 4.47 4.98 21.59
N GLY A 239 5.77 4.99 21.32
CA GLY A 239 6.80 4.31 22.11
C GLY A 239 6.70 2.78 22.08
N ILE A 240 6.01 2.19 21.10
CA ILE A 240 5.84 0.75 20.95
C ILE A 240 6.93 0.13 20.11
N SER A 241 7.22 0.74 18.97
CA SER A 241 8.27 0.32 18.05
C SER A 241 9.56 1.08 18.31
N LYS A 242 10.64 0.59 17.74
CA LYS A 242 11.96 1.24 17.79
C LYS A 242 12.60 1.18 16.42
N ASP A 243 13.28 2.24 16.06
CA ASP A 243 14.05 2.27 14.82
C ASP A 243 15.12 1.16 14.85
N PRO A 244 15.15 0.24 13.87
CA PRO A 244 16.16 -0.81 13.80
C PRO A 244 17.60 -0.30 13.83
N ILE A 245 17.85 0.92 13.33
CA ILE A 245 19.18 1.55 13.33
C ILE A 245 19.63 1.94 14.74
N SER A 246 18.70 2.26 15.63
CA SER A 246 19.06 2.58 17.03
C SER A 246 19.60 1.39 17.82
N GLY A 247 19.41 0.16 17.32
CA GLY A 247 19.73 -1.07 18.02
C GLY A 247 18.85 -1.37 19.24
N GLU A 248 17.89 -0.52 19.54
CA GLU A 248 16.95 -0.73 20.64
C GLU A 248 15.84 -1.70 20.21
N LYS A 249 15.43 -2.57 21.12
CA LYS A 249 14.31 -3.49 20.92
C LYS A 249 13.01 -2.89 21.44
N ALA A 250 11.94 -3.08 20.69
CA ALA A 250 10.59 -2.79 21.16
C ALA A 250 10.28 -3.57 22.45
N LYS A 251 9.58 -2.94 23.39
CA LYS A 251 9.12 -3.56 24.64
C LYS A 251 7.60 -3.60 24.65
N LEU A 252 7.03 -4.67 25.21
CA LEU A 252 5.58 -4.78 25.34
C LEU A 252 5.04 -3.63 26.20
N ASN A 253 4.15 -2.84 25.62
CA ASN A 253 3.53 -1.68 26.28
C ASN A 253 2.00 -1.72 26.11
N PRO A 254 1.26 -2.40 27.02
CA PRO A 254 -0.19 -2.47 26.95
C PRO A 254 -0.88 -1.10 27.08
N PHE A 255 -0.29 -0.16 27.83
CA PHE A 255 -0.85 1.18 28.00
C PHE A 255 -0.83 1.97 26.70
N ALA A 256 0.25 1.89 25.93
CA ALA A 256 0.29 2.50 24.61
C ALA A 256 -0.74 1.86 23.67
N CYS A 257 -0.93 0.54 23.71
CA CYS A 257 -1.97 -0.13 22.95
C CYS A 257 -3.39 0.37 23.28
N ILE A 258 -3.64 0.65 24.58
CA ILE A 258 -4.89 1.26 25.04
C ILE A 258 -5.02 2.68 24.47
N LYS A 259 -3.98 3.51 24.58
CA LYS A 259 -3.99 4.89 24.05
C LYS A 259 -4.30 4.91 22.54
N ILE A 260 -3.63 4.09 21.75
CA ILE A 260 -3.89 3.97 20.32
C ILE A 260 -5.34 3.59 20.06
N ALA A 261 -5.89 2.60 20.75
CA ALA A 261 -7.27 2.16 20.56
C ALA A 261 -8.31 3.25 20.88
N PHE A 262 -8.01 4.14 21.85
CA PHE A 262 -8.91 5.22 22.26
C PHE A 262 -8.71 6.52 21.45
N SER A 263 -7.55 6.72 20.83
CA SER A 263 -7.25 7.94 20.06
C SER A 263 -7.99 8.02 18.73
N ASN A 264 -8.43 6.89 18.18
CA ASN A 264 -8.89 6.74 16.79
C ASN A 264 -7.79 7.06 15.74
N ASP A 265 -6.55 7.13 16.16
CA ASP A 265 -5.40 7.39 15.29
C ASP A 265 -4.71 6.07 14.92
N HIS A 266 -5.40 5.27 14.16
CA HIS A 266 -4.92 3.98 13.67
C HIS A 266 -5.73 3.51 12.45
N CYS A 267 -5.14 2.68 11.61
CA CYS A 267 -5.77 2.22 10.37
C CYS A 267 -7.11 1.51 10.59
N GLY A 268 -7.29 0.82 11.71
CA GLY A 268 -8.56 0.17 12.04
C GLY A 268 -9.72 1.17 12.09
N TYR A 269 -9.49 2.38 12.62
CA TYR A 269 -10.50 3.43 12.63
C TYR A 269 -10.72 4.04 11.23
N ASP A 270 -9.66 4.32 10.50
CA ASP A 270 -9.79 4.89 9.15
C ASP A 270 -10.48 3.93 8.17
N LEU A 271 -10.44 2.63 8.44
CA LEU A 271 -11.05 1.59 7.61
C LEU A 271 -12.54 1.35 7.89
N ILE A 272 -13.09 1.81 9.02
CA ILE A 272 -14.55 1.73 9.25
C ILE A 272 -15.27 2.78 8.41
N VAL A 273 -16.55 2.54 8.10
CA VAL A 273 -17.34 3.40 7.19
C VAL A 273 -17.35 4.87 7.62
N GLN A 274 -17.58 5.16 8.90
CA GLN A 274 -17.59 6.54 9.42
C GLN A 274 -16.19 7.14 9.54
N GLY A 275 -15.15 6.32 9.77
CA GLY A 275 -13.75 6.75 9.78
C GLY A 275 -13.30 7.18 8.39
N ALA A 276 -13.59 6.37 7.38
CA ALA A 276 -13.30 6.68 5.99
C ALA A 276 -14.06 7.94 5.51
N GLU A 277 -15.31 8.13 5.93
CA GLU A 277 -16.05 9.37 5.65
C GLU A 277 -15.37 10.59 6.26
N LYS A 278 -14.89 10.48 7.51
CA LYS A 278 -14.15 11.55 8.19
C LYS A 278 -12.82 11.83 7.48
N LEU A 279 -12.10 10.79 7.04
CA LEU A 279 -10.87 10.91 6.29
C LEU A 279 -11.09 11.58 4.93
N ASN A 280 -12.11 11.16 4.18
CA ASN A 280 -12.46 11.75 2.88
C ASN A 280 -12.78 13.26 2.98
N LYS A 281 -13.35 13.74 4.09
CA LYS A 281 -13.57 15.18 4.32
C LYS A 281 -12.27 15.98 4.47
N LYS A 282 -11.16 15.34 4.85
CA LYS A 282 -9.82 15.95 4.94
C LYS A 282 -9.09 15.89 3.60
N ILE A 283 -9.30 14.86 2.81
CA ILE A 283 -8.61 14.66 1.53
C ILE A 283 -9.25 15.53 0.45
N LYS A 284 -8.42 16.28 -0.28
CA LYS A 284 -8.83 17.05 -1.46
C LYS A 284 -8.14 16.47 -2.68
N MET A 285 -8.89 16.19 -3.73
CA MET A 285 -8.35 15.71 -5.00
C MET A 285 -7.41 16.75 -5.62
N VAL A 286 -6.23 16.32 -6.04
CA VAL A 286 -5.26 17.14 -6.77
C VAL A 286 -5.67 17.20 -8.24
N LYS A 287 -6.17 18.34 -8.68
CA LYS A 287 -6.79 18.47 -10.03
C LYS A 287 -5.82 18.30 -11.20
N SER A 288 -4.52 18.42 -10.97
CA SER A 288 -3.46 18.21 -11.98
C SER A 288 -2.98 16.75 -12.06
N ALA A 289 -3.36 15.88 -11.12
CA ALA A 289 -2.93 14.48 -11.09
C ALA A 289 -3.93 13.56 -11.80
N TYR A 290 -3.44 12.41 -12.29
CA TYR A 290 -4.24 11.35 -12.91
C TYR A 290 -4.62 10.30 -11.86
N TYR A 291 -5.85 9.78 -11.92
CA TYR A 291 -6.38 8.85 -10.93
C TYR A 291 -6.90 7.58 -11.55
N PHE A 292 -6.48 6.42 -11.02
CA PHE A 292 -6.94 5.11 -11.47
C PHE A 292 -7.36 4.25 -10.28
N SER A 293 -8.46 3.51 -10.43
CA SER A 293 -8.87 2.50 -9.44
C SER A 293 -9.02 1.13 -10.09
N TYR A 294 -8.30 0.15 -9.55
CA TYR A 294 -8.40 -1.26 -9.90
C TYR A 294 -9.12 -1.99 -8.79
N THR A 295 -10.05 -2.86 -9.13
CA THR A 295 -10.89 -3.57 -8.17
C THR A 295 -11.03 -5.03 -8.52
N ALA A 296 -11.27 -5.88 -7.52
CA ALA A 296 -11.58 -7.29 -7.68
C ALA A 296 -12.93 -7.64 -7.04
N CYS A 297 -13.51 -8.79 -7.40
CA CYS A 297 -14.75 -9.27 -6.83
C CYS A 297 -14.82 -10.79 -6.85
N ILE A 298 -15.00 -11.39 -5.67
CA ILE A 298 -15.16 -12.85 -5.47
C ILE A 298 -16.60 -13.25 -5.15
N THR A 299 -17.55 -12.32 -5.24
CA THR A 299 -18.95 -12.60 -4.92
C THR A 299 -19.81 -12.64 -6.16
N GLU A 300 -20.92 -13.35 -6.08
CA GLU A 300 -21.96 -13.43 -7.10
C GLU A 300 -23.33 -13.09 -6.53
N ASP A 301 -24.22 -12.58 -7.37
CA ASP A 301 -25.58 -12.28 -6.97
C ASP A 301 -26.42 -13.55 -6.77
N THR A 302 -27.24 -13.55 -5.75
CA THR A 302 -28.25 -14.58 -5.55
C THR A 302 -29.58 -14.17 -6.19
N LYS A 303 -30.46 -15.14 -6.44
CA LYS A 303 -31.83 -14.88 -6.94
C LYS A 303 -32.66 -13.99 -6.01
N LEU A 304 -32.28 -13.86 -4.73
CA LEU A 304 -32.94 -13.02 -3.74
C LEU A 304 -32.37 -11.59 -3.71
N GLY A 305 -31.39 -11.28 -4.54
CA GLY A 305 -30.77 -9.95 -4.62
C GLY A 305 -29.79 -9.65 -3.48
N TYR A 306 -29.23 -10.67 -2.86
CA TYR A 306 -28.08 -10.61 -1.95
C TYR A 306 -26.87 -11.16 -2.68
N THR A 307 -25.67 -10.83 -2.19
CA THR A 307 -24.44 -11.43 -2.68
C THR A 307 -24.01 -12.61 -1.80
N LYS A 308 -23.28 -13.52 -2.37
CA LYS A 308 -22.60 -14.62 -1.68
C LYS A 308 -21.24 -14.87 -2.33
N LEU A 309 -20.34 -15.56 -1.62
CA LEU A 309 -19.09 -16.03 -2.21
C LEU A 309 -19.36 -16.87 -3.46
N ASN A 310 -18.61 -16.59 -4.52
CA ASN A 310 -18.59 -17.45 -5.68
C ASN A 310 -17.78 -18.71 -5.31
N LYS A 311 -18.41 -19.88 -5.42
CA LYS A 311 -17.84 -21.19 -5.07
C LYS A 311 -16.64 -21.60 -5.96
N ASP A 312 -16.50 -20.95 -7.11
CA ASP A 312 -15.44 -21.28 -8.09
C ASP A 312 -14.17 -20.42 -7.82
N CYS A 313 -14.24 -19.44 -6.88
CA CYS A 313 -13.07 -18.69 -6.42
C CYS A 313 -12.28 -19.46 -5.36
N ASP A 314 -10.97 -19.46 -5.49
CA ASP A 314 -10.09 -19.86 -4.39
C ASP A 314 -9.97 -18.69 -3.41
N VAL A 315 -10.26 -18.92 -2.15
CA VAL A 315 -10.42 -17.82 -1.19
C VAL A 315 -9.54 -18.08 0.02
N PHE A 316 -8.69 -17.12 0.35
CA PHE A 316 -7.92 -17.11 1.58
C PHE A 316 -8.83 -17.28 2.80
N GLU A 317 -8.51 -18.22 3.72
CA GLU A 317 -9.40 -18.60 4.83
C GLU A 317 -10.05 -17.44 5.59
N PRO A 318 -9.34 -16.35 5.96
CA PRO A 318 -9.97 -15.19 6.61
C PRO A 318 -11.12 -14.56 5.81
N PHE A 319 -11.09 -14.65 4.47
CA PHE A 319 -12.15 -14.08 3.61
C PHE A 319 -13.42 -14.92 3.60
N LEU A 320 -13.35 -16.19 4.03
CA LEU A 320 -14.53 -17.01 4.28
C LEU A 320 -15.40 -16.43 5.41
N ILE A 321 -14.84 -15.56 6.27
CA ILE A 321 -15.54 -14.87 7.35
C ILE A 321 -15.89 -13.45 6.94
N SER A 322 -14.94 -12.66 6.46
CA SER A 322 -15.13 -11.23 6.17
C SER A 322 -16.06 -10.96 5.00
N SER A 323 -15.96 -11.74 3.92
CA SER A 323 -16.82 -11.57 2.75
C SER A 323 -18.32 -11.81 3.05
N PRO A 324 -18.72 -12.89 3.75
CA PRO A 324 -20.11 -13.04 4.20
C PRO A 324 -20.59 -11.93 5.16
N LEU A 325 -19.70 -11.40 6.03
CA LEU A 325 -20.07 -10.27 6.91
C LEU A 325 -20.39 -9.01 6.09
N ILE A 326 -19.59 -8.71 5.04
CA ILE A 326 -19.89 -7.61 4.12
C ILE A 326 -21.25 -7.82 3.45
N SER A 327 -21.48 -9.01 2.90
CA SER A 327 -22.76 -9.35 2.24
C SER A 327 -23.95 -9.28 3.19
N ALA A 328 -23.78 -9.65 4.46
CA ALA A 328 -24.81 -9.59 5.50
C ALA A 328 -25.07 -8.18 6.01
N SER A 329 -24.15 -7.23 5.79
CA SER A 329 -24.29 -5.83 6.20
C SER A 329 -25.32 -5.05 5.39
N VAL A 330 -25.76 -5.60 4.27
CA VAL A 330 -26.73 -4.97 3.37
C VAL A 330 -28.07 -4.79 4.06
N ASN A 331 -28.72 -3.65 3.83
CA ASN A 331 -29.94 -3.17 4.47
C ASN A 331 -29.82 -2.90 6.00
N MET A 332 -28.60 -2.66 6.48
CA MET A 332 -28.33 -2.27 7.86
C MET A 332 -27.82 -0.82 7.94
N PHE A 333 -27.93 -0.21 9.12
CA PHE A 333 -27.22 1.01 9.44
C PHE A 333 -25.89 0.65 10.12
N ILE A 334 -24.77 1.07 9.51
CA ILE A 334 -23.41 0.84 10.01
C ILE A 334 -22.66 2.17 10.00
N GLY A 335 -22.07 2.54 11.13
CA GLY A 335 -21.37 3.82 11.27
C GLY A 335 -22.24 5.04 10.97
N GLY A 336 -23.55 4.95 11.23
CA GLY A 336 -24.51 6.01 10.91
C GLY A 336 -24.97 6.08 9.45
N LYS A 337 -24.47 5.21 8.57
CA LYS A 337 -24.78 5.16 7.15
C LYS A 337 -25.67 3.95 6.83
N TYR A 338 -26.70 4.15 5.99
CA TYR A 338 -27.48 3.04 5.44
C TYR A 338 -26.68 2.31 4.36
N ILE A 339 -26.47 1.02 4.57
CA ILE A 339 -25.73 0.14 3.66
C ILE A 339 -26.71 -0.49 2.69
N ASP A 340 -26.81 0.05 1.49
CA ASP A 340 -27.69 -0.48 0.46
C ASP A 340 -27.11 -1.75 -0.23
N LYS A 341 -27.91 -2.37 -1.10
CA LYS A 341 -27.55 -3.63 -1.77
C LYS A 341 -26.23 -3.57 -2.56
N SER A 342 -25.84 -2.40 -3.05
CA SER A 342 -24.61 -2.24 -3.84
C SER A 342 -23.33 -2.44 -3.04
N TRP A 343 -23.40 -2.46 -1.72
CA TRP A 343 -22.28 -2.75 -0.83
C TRP A 343 -21.99 -4.24 -0.66
N GLY A 344 -22.88 -5.12 -1.13
CA GLY A 344 -22.73 -6.57 -0.91
C GLY A 344 -21.61 -7.20 -1.72
N ALA A 345 -21.42 -6.79 -2.98
CA ALA A 345 -20.30 -7.26 -3.82
C ALA A 345 -18.97 -6.87 -3.19
N ASN A 346 -17.99 -7.80 -3.13
CA ASN A 346 -16.71 -7.55 -2.45
C ASN A 346 -15.61 -8.49 -2.94
N ASP A 347 -14.36 -8.11 -2.64
CA ASP A 347 -13.14 -8.86 -2.93
C ASP A 347 -12.69 -9.78 -1.76
N GLY A 348 -13.54 -9.95 -0.75
CA GLY A 348 -13.26 -10.69 0.47
C GLY A 348 -13.00 -9.79 1.68
N LEU A 349 -12.54 -8.56 1.49
CA LEU A 349 -12.20 -7.62 2.56
C LEU A 349 -12.81 -6.23 2.36
N VAL A 350 -12.96 -5.78 1.12
CA VAL A 350 -13.43 -4.46 0.74
C VAL A 350 -14.70 -4.58 -0.12
N PRO A 351 -15.80 -3.87 0.21
CA PRO A 351 -16.95 -3.76 -0.68
C PRO A 351 -16.55 -3.15 -2.02
N LEU A 352 -16.93 -3.79 -3.13
CA LEU A 352 -16.63 -3.30 -4.48
C LEU A 352 -17.02 -1.82 -4.64
N LYS A 353 -18.22 -1.43 -4.21
CA LYS A 353 -18.70 -0.04 -4.24
C LYS A 353 -17.73 0.92 -3.54
N SER A 354 -17.12 0.49 -2.44
CA SER A 354 -16.15 1.30 -1.70
C SER A 354 -14.82 1.45 -2.44
N ALA A 355 -14.42 0.44 -3.22
CA ALA A 355 -13.13 0.41 -3.91
C ALA A 355 -13.14 1.10 -5.28
N LEU A 356 -14.31 1.40 -5.84
CA LEU A 356 -14.39 2.00 -7.17
C LEU A 356 -13.81 3.42 -7.20
N TYR A 357 -14.19 4.27 -6.27
CA TYR A 357 -13.75 5.67 -6.14
C TYR A 357 -14.28 6.28 -4.82
N PRO A 358 -13.70 7.39 -4.33
CA PRO A 358 -14.28 8.18 -3.25
C PRO A 358 -15.62 8.80 -3.68
N PHE A 359 -16.69 8.66 -2.89
CA PHE A 359 -18.06 9.00 -3.34
C PHE A 359 -18.24 10.46 -3.76
N ASP A 360 -17.49 11.39 -3.18
CA ASP A 360 -17.63 12.82 -3.45
C ASP A 360 -16.63 13.33 -4.53
N GLU A 361 -15.94 12.40 -5.23
CA GLU A 361 -14.97 12.75 -6.26
C GLU A 361 -15.47 12.39 -7.66
N ASP A 362 -15.10 13.21 -8.66
CA ASP A 362 -15.43 12.98 -10.05
C ASP A 362 -14.84 11.66 -10.57
N HIS A 363 -15.62 10.87 -11.28
CA HIS A 363 -15.20 9.57 -11.80
C HIS A 363 -15.85 9.24 -13.15
N ILE A 364 -15.17 8.43 -13.94
CA ILE A 364 -15.66 7.86 -15.20
C ILE A 364 -15.18 6.41 -15.34
N THR A 365 -15.95 5.59 -16.05
CA THR A 365 -15.47 4.26 -16.43
C THR A 365 -14.35 4.40 -17.47
N TYR A 366 -13.25 3.67 -17.27
CA TYR A 366 -12.14 3.67 -18.21
C TYR A 366 -12.59 3.16 -19.59
N ASP A 367 -12.16 3.86 -20.62
CA ASP A 367 -12.41 3.55 -22.03
C ASP A 367 -11.11 3.86 -22.78
N GLU A 368 -10.47 2.83 -23.31
CA GLU A 368 -9.19 2.94 -24.02
C GLU A 368 -9.23 3.84 -25.27
N THR A 369 -10.43 4.08 -25.80
CA THR A 369 -10.62 4.93 -26.99
C THR A 369 -10.65 6.42 -26.66
N ARG A 370 -10.67 6.78 -25.37
CA ARG A 370 -10.74 8.17 -24.89
C ARG A 370 -9.43 8.66 -24.33
N SER A 371 -9.14 9.93 -24.56
CA SER A 371 -8.00 10.59 -23.92
C SER A 371 -8.17 10.65 -22.40
N ILE A 372 -7.10 10.33 -21.68
CA ILE A 372 -7.05 10.42 -20.22
C ILE A 372 -6.76 11.88 -19.83
N ILE A 373 -7.58 12.43 -18.94
CA ILE A 373 -7.45 13.79 -18.41
C ILE A 373 -7.21 13.76 -16.90
N PRO A 374 -6.48 14.74 -16.32
CA PRO A 374 -6.26 14.80 -14.87
C PRO A 374 -7.53 15.22 -14.11
N GLY A 375 -7.53 14.99 -12.79
CA GLY A 375 -8.56 15.46 -11.87
C GLY A 375 -9.86 14.66 -11.89
N VAL A 376 -9.85 13.43 -12.39
CA VAL A 376 -10.98 12.50 -12.40
C VAL A 376 -10.51 11.06 -12.19
N TRP A 377 -11.27 10.25 -11.45
CA TRP A 377 -11.00 8.83 -11.27
C TRP A 377 -11.40 8.03 -12.50
N TYR A 378 -10.46 7.28 -13.04
CA TYR A 378 -10.70 6.25 -14.05
C TYR A 378 -10.96 4.92 -13.36
N VAL A 379 -12.22 4.50 -13.37
CA VAL A 379 -12.63 3.20 -12.82
C VAL A 379 -12.30 2.13 -13.87
N MET A 380 -11.27 1.35 -13.59
CA MET A 380 -10.82 0.26 -14.45
C MET A 380 -11.82 -0.91 -14.39
N PRO A 381 -11.85 -1.80 -15.41
CA PRO A 381 -12.68 -2.98 -15.38
C PRO A 381 -12.43 -3.81 -14.11
N THR A 382 -13.52 -4.20 -13.42
CA THR A 382 -13.43 -5.06 -12.24
C THR A 382 -12.93 -6.46 -12.62
N ILE A 383 -11.95 -6.97 -11.88
CA ILE A 383 -11.40 -8.32 -12.05
C ILE A 383 -12.26 -9.28 -11.24
N TYR A 384 -13.06 -10.11 -11.93
CA TYR A 384 -13.93 -11.08 -11.28
C TYR A 384 -13.21 -12.41 -11.09
N GLY A 385 -13.32 -12.97 -9.90
CA GLY A 385 -12.70 -14.24 -9.53
C GLY A 385 -11.47 -14.07 -8.65
N ASP A 386 -10.82 -12.92 -8.69
CA ASP A 386 -9.67 -12.60 -7.86
C ASP A 386 -10.09 -11.92 -6.55
N ALA A 387 -9.38 -12.23 -5.48
CA ALA A 387 -9.60 -11.72 -4.14
C ALA A 387 -8.67 -10.53 -3.81
N HIS A 388 -8.92 -9.89 -2.68
CA HIS A 388 -8.15 -8.75 -2.17
C HIS A 388 -6.63 -8.97 -2.17
N TYR A 389 -6.18 -10.17 -1.73
CA TYR A 389 -4.74 -10.50 -1.65
C TYR A 389 -4.13 -10.91 -2.98
N ASP A 390 -4.91 -11.24 -4.01
CA ASP A 390 -4.37 -11.71 -5.27
C ASP A 390 -3.53 -10.64 -5.97
N PHE A 391 -3.83 -9.37 -5.73
CA PHE A 391 -2.96 -8.26 -6.16
C PHE A 391 -1.55 -8.26 -5.54
N CYS A 392 -1.34 -8.98 -4.46
CA CYS A 392 -0.04 -9.09 -3.79
C CYS A 392 0.51 -10.51 -3.77
N ASN A 393 -0.26 -11.50 -4.21
CA ASN A 393 0.04 -12.91 -4.04
C ASN A 393 0.15 -13.65 -5.38
N ALA A 394 1.34 -13.68 -5.97
CA ALA A 394 1.62 -14.51 -7.14
C ALA A 394 1.85 -16.00 -6.80
N ALA A 395 1.78 -16.39 -5.53
CA ALA A 395 1.92 -17.80 -5.15
C ALA A 395 0.66 -18.61 -5.47
N ASP A 396 -0.48 -17.96 -5.60
CA ASP A 396 -1.68 -18.56 -6.16
C ASP A 396 -1.57 -18.56 -7.69
N GLU A 397 -1.36 -19.75 -8.29
CA GLU A 397 -1.28 -19.90 -9.74
C GLU A 397 -2.59 -19.56 -10.47
N LYS A 398 -3.69 -19.36 -9.71
CA LYS A 398 -5.01 -18.99 -10.26
C LYS A 398 -5.21 -17.47 -10.28
N ALA A 399 -4.50 -16.71 -9.41
CA ALA A 399 -4.57 -15.26 -9.42
C ALA A 399 -4.23 -14.72 -10.81
N PHE A 400 -5.10 -13.86 -11.35
CA PHE A 400 -4.99 -13.36 -12.73
C PHE A 400 -4.90 -14.46 -13.80
N GLY A 401 -5.45 -15.65 -13.52
CA GLY A 401 -5.42 -16.80 -14.40
C GLY A 401 -4.07 -17.51 -14.51
N SER A 402 -2.98 -16.88 -14.10
CA SER A 402 -1.63 -17.46 -14.08
C SER A 402 -0.62 -16.49 -13.44
N ARG A 403 0.54 -17.03 -13.04
CA ARG A 403 1.70 -16.22 -12.62
C ARG A 403 2.09 -15.15 -13.66
N GLN A 404 2.05 -15.48 -14.95
CA GLN A 404 2.34 -14.50 -16.00
C GLN A 404 1.27 -13.42 -16.05
N GLY A 405 -0.01 -13.75 -15.94
CA GLY A 405 -1.10 -12.78 -15.88
C GLY A 405 -0.97 -11.81 -14.70
N PHE A 406 -0.45 -12.28 -13.55
CA PHE A 406 -0.12 -11.43 -12.43
C PHE A 406 0.96 -10.38 -12.78
N PHE A 407 2.02 -10.77 -13.48
CA PHE A 407 3.04 -9.83 -13.93
C PHE A 407 2.56 -8.93 -15.07
N ASP A 408 1.73 -9.46 -15.96
CA ASP A 408 1.14 -8.68 -17.06
C ASP A 408 0.25 -7.55 -16.50
N PHE A 409 -0.53 -7.83 -15.44
CA PHE A 409 -1.30 -6.79 -14.76
C PHE A 409 -0.44 -5.58 -14.35
N TYR A 410 0.73 -5.81 -13.72
CA TYR A 410 1.61 -4.73 -13.30
C TYR A 410 2.35 -4.06 -14.46
N THR A 411 2.61 -4.82 -15.53
CA THR A 411 3.18 -4.26 -16.77
C THR A 411 2.18 -3.33 -17.44
N ASP A 412 0.95 -3.78 -17.65
CA ASP A 412 -0.13 -3.01 -18.29
C ASP A 412 -0.46 -1.74 -17.52
N LEU A 413 -0.56 -1.84 -16.17
CA LEU A 413 -0.73 -0.69 -15.28
C LEU A 413 0.41 0.32 -15.46
N SER A 414 1.65 -0.15 -15.48
CA SER A 414 2.82 0.72 -15.61
C SER A 414 2.91 1.35 -17.00
N GLU A 415 2.59 0.60 -18.05
CA GLU A 415 2.55 1.11 -19.43
C GLU A 415 1.45 2.14 -19.63
N LEU A 416 0.24 1.90 -19.09
CA LEU A 416 -0.85 2.87 -19.11
C LEU A 416 -0.40 4.20 -18.51
N ILE A 417 0.19 4.16 -17.31
CA ILE A 417 0.64 5.36 -16.61
C ILE A 417 1.81 6.05 -17.33
N CYS A 418 2.70 5.33 -17.99
CA CYS A 418 3.79 5.93 -18.75
C CYS A 418 3.31 6.66 -20.02
N ASN A 419 2.19 6.24 -20.58
CA ASN A 419 1.65 6.75 -21.86
C ASN A 419 0.68 7.94 -21.69
N ILE A 420 0.43 8.42 -20.48
CA ILE A 420 -0.43 9.59 -20.19
C ILE A 420 0.38 10.89 -20.08
#